data_38642b5694865ab933d34732df8acba9
#
_entry.id   38642b5694865ab933d34732df8acba9
#
_cell.length_a   1.000
_cell.length_b   1.000
_cell.length_c   1.000
_cell.angle_alpha   90.00
_cell.angle_beta   90.00
_cell.angle_gamma   90.00
#
_symmetry.space_group_name_H-M   'P 1'
#
loop_
_entity.id
_entity.type
_entity.pdbx_description
1 polymer ?
#
loop_
_entity_poly.entity_id
_entity_poly.type
_entity_poly.pdbx_seq_one_letter_code
_entity_poly.pdbx_strand_id
1 'polypeptide(L)'
;VARRVRRFSSYVSADTALALATETVVATVSEVLGEFPDGHVVLEGNAAVTGAAGTTTVTMRVRRGSLTGALVGEASVTQVPGAVSATCTVAVEDDYTAGAPPVYVLTATMAGAAGTCTQADLVALVT
;
A
#
# COMPACT_ATOMS: atom_id res chain seq x y z
N VAL A 1 18.28 21.53 16.72
CA VAL A 1 18.72 20.21 16.26
C VAL A 1 17.95 19.83 15.02
N ALA A 2 18.66 19.51 13.94
CA ALA A 2 18.02 19.09 12.70
C ALA A 2 17.36 17.71 12.91
N ARG A 3 16.10 17.59 12.54
CA ARG A 3 15.42 16.31 12.51
C ARG A 3 15.95 15.48 11.34
N ARG A 4 16.20 14.22 11.59
CA ARG A 4 16.54 13.30 10.54
C ARG A 4 15.27 12.81 9.85
N VAL A 5 15.28 12.85 8.55
CA VAL A 5 14.26 12.19 7.74
C VAL A 5 14.85 10.87 7.27
N ARG A 6 14.14 9.77 7.53
CA ARG A 6 14.56 8.43 7.09
C ARG A 6 13.55 7.90 6.12
N ARG A 7 14.05 7.33 5.04
CA ARG A 7 13.23 6.72 4.00
C ARG A 7 13.38 5.21 4.05
N PHE A 8 12.26 4.54 4.13
CA PHE A 8 12.18 3.09 4.04
C PHE A 8 11.27 2.73 2.86
N SER A 9 11.63 1.71 2.11
CA SER A 9 10.83 1.33 0.95
C SER A 9 10.82 -0.17 0.75
N SER A 10 9.72 -0.64 0.19
CA SER A 10 9.56 -2.00 -0.28
C SER A 10 9.09 -1.94 -1.73
N TYR A 11 9.70 -2.73 -2.59
CA TYR A 11 9.34 -2.84 -3.99
C TYR A 11 9.16 -4.31 -4.36
N VAL A 12 8.03 -4.59 -4.98
CA VAL A 12 7.68 -5.94 -5.44
C VAL A 12 7.44 -5.88 -6.95
N SER A 13 8.17 -6.68 -7.71
CA SER A 13 8.05 -6.73 -9.17
C SER A 13 7.43 -8.04 -9.67
N ALA A 14 7.13 -8.98 -8.76
CA ALA A 14 6.49 -10.23 -9.11
C ALA A 14 4.97 -10.06 -9.14
N ASP A 15 4.31 -10.80 -10.04
CA ASP A 15 2.87 -10.76 -10.15
C ASP A 15 2.20 -11.32 -8.90
N THR A 16 1.21 -10.59 -8.40
CA THR A 16 0.35 -11.01 -7.30
C THR A 16 -1.09 -11.09 -7.79
N ALA A 17 -1.68 -12.26 -7.68
CA ALA A 17 -3.08 -12.46 -8.06
C ALA A 17 -4.00 -11.74 -7.08
N LEU A 18 -4.96 -10.98 -7.60
CA LEU A 18 -5.95 -10.26 -6.81
C LEU A 18 -7.32 -10.88 -7.08
N ALA A 19 -7.78 -11.70 -6.15
CA ALA A 19 -9.10 -12.29 -6.24
C ALA A 19 -10.18 -11.22 -6.03
N LEU A 20 -11.31 -11.38 -6.70
CA LEU A 20 -12.45 -10.47 -6.59
C LEU A 20 -12.88 -10.30 -5.13
N ALA A 21 -13.09 -9.05 -4.72
CA ALA A 21 -13.58 -8.67 -3.40
C ALA A 21 -12.72 -9.15 -2.22
N THR A 22 -11.46 -9.51 -2.48
CA THR A 22 -10.53 -9.98 -1.45
C THR A 22 -9.39 -8.99 -1.30
N GLU A 23 -9.22 -8.45 -0.12
CA GLU A 23 -8.08 -7.55 0.17
C GLU A 23 -6.80 -8.37 0.29
N THR A 24 -5.78 -8.02 -0.49
CA THR A 24 -4.52 -8.76 -0.60
C THR A 24 -3.34 -7.83 -0.36
N VAL A 25 -2.38 -8.25 0.47
CA VAL A 25 -1.16 -7.49 0.70
C VAL A 25 -0.28 -7.54 -0.55
N VAL A 26 0.14 -6.37 -1.02
CA VAL A 26 0.99 -6.25 -2.22
C VAL A 26 2.37 -5.67 -1.91
N ALA A 27 2.54 -4.99 -0.78
CA ALA A 27 3.85 -4.50 -0.33
C ALA A 27 3.85 -4.33 1.19
N THR A 28 5.02 -4.43 1.81
CA THR A 28 5.17 -4.30 3.26
C THR A 28 6.44 -3.52 3.58
N VAL A 29 6.32 -2.54 4.46
CA VAL A 29 7.48 -1.85 5.07
C VAL A 29 7.51 -2.21 6.54
N SER A 30 8.61 -2.79 7.00
CA SER A 30 8.75 -3.30 8.36
C SER A 30 10.15 -3.05 8.94
N GLU A 31 10.32 -3.38 10.18
CA GLU A 31 11.59 -3.50 10.94
C GLU A 31 12.33 -2.21 11.18
N VAL A 32 12.77 -1.54 10.11
CA VAL A 32 13.64 -0.37 10.23
C VAL A 32 12.96 0.82 10.88
N LEU A 33 11.64 0.87 10.87
CA LEU A 33 10.89 1.89 11.58
C LEU A 33 11.08 1.81 13.10
N GLY A 34 11.42 0.65 13.60
CA GLY A 34 11.68 0.43 15.02
C GLY A 34 12.90 1.15 15.58
N GLU A 35 13.74 1.74 14.75
CA GLU A 35 14.86 2.58 15.20
C GLU A 35 14.37 3.87 15.87
N PHE A 36 13.13 4.26 15.63
CA PHE A 36 12.54 5.48 16.16
C PHE A 36 11.51 5.13 17.23
N PRO A 37 11.65 5.65 18.47
CA PRO A 37 10.73 5.32 19.54
C PRO A 37 9.31 5.84 19.28
N ASP A 38 9.20 6.98 18.65
CA ASP A 38 7.94 7.54 18.19
C ASP A 38 8.21 8.48 17.01
N GLY A 39 7.21 8.76 16.24
CA GLY A 39 7.40 9.65 15.10
C GLY A 39 6.17 9.82 14.23
N HIS A 40 6.35 10.68 13.24
CA HIS A 40 5.39 10.94 12.19
C HIS A 40 5.86 10.25 10.91
N VAL A 41 4.96 9.55 10.27
CA VAL A 41 5.26 8.78 9.06
C VAL A 41 4.40 9.32 7.93
N VAL A 42 5.03 9.65 6.82
CA VAL A 42 4.33 9.91 5.55
C VAL A 42 4.53 8.68 4.67
N LEU A 43 3.43 8.10 4.23
CA LEU A 43 3.46 6.88 3.43
C LEU A 43 2.90 7.14 2.05
N GLU A 44 3.56 6.61 1.04
CA GLU A 44 3.08 6.63 -0.33
C GLU A 44 3.16 5.23 -0.91
N GLY A 45 2.02 4.72 -1.35
CA GLY A 45 1.92 3.42 -1.99
C GLY A 45 1.51 3.56 -3.44
N ASN A 46 2.16 2.79 -4.31
CA ASN A 46 1.83 2.74 -5.72
C ASN A 46 1.70 1.29 -6.15
N ALA A 47 0.75 1.02 -7.03
CA ALA A 47 0.64 -0.29 -7.64
C ALA A 47 0.17 -0.18 -9.08
N ALA A 48 0.71 -1.03 -9.93
CA ALA A 48 0.23 -1.22 -11.29
C ALA A 48 -0.63 -2.49 -11.30
N VAL A 49 -1.88 -2.35 -11.69
CA VAL A 49 -2.86 -3.45 -11.66
C VAL A 49 -3.45 -3.63 -13.03
N THR A 50 -3.48 -4.88 -13.48
CA THR A 50 -4.16 -5.29 -14.71
C THR A 50 -5.45 -5.99 -14.32
N GLY A 51 -6.57 -5.47 -14.79
CA GLY A 51 -7.87 -6.09 -14.56
C GLY A 51 -8.22 -7.09 -15.64
N ALA A 52 -9.16 -7.98 -15.32
CA ALA A 52 -9.80 -8.82 -16.32
C ALA A 52 -10.75 -7.97 -17.19
N ALA A 53 -11.42 -8.59 -18.16
CA ALA A 53 -12.35 -7.89 -19.03
C ALA A 53 -13.48 -7.21 -18.24
N GLY A 54 -13.88 -6.02 -18.66
CA GLY A 54 -14.95 -5.24 -18.02
C GLY A 54 -14.44 -4.08 -17.20
N THR A 55 -15.35 -3.33 -16.62
CA THR A 55 -15.01 -2.21 -15.73
C THR A 55 -14.63 -2.75 -14.37
N THR A 56 -13.45 -2.36 -13.89
CA THR A 56 -12.95 -2.79 -12.59
C THR A 56 -12.55 -1.58 -11.76
N THR A 57 -12.69 -1.68 -10.45
CA THR A 57 -12.21 -0.67 -9.50
C THR A 57 -11.18 -1.32 -8.60
N VAL A 58 -10.02 -0.69 -8.49
CA VAL A 58 -8.97 -1.07 -7.56
C VAL A 58 -9.03 -0.14 -6.37
N THR A 59 -9.17 -0.67 -5.19
CA THR A 59 -9.07 0.10 -3.95
C THR A 59 -7.78 -0.29 -3.24
N MET A 60 -6.92 0.71 -3.00
CA MET A 60 -5.68 0.52 -2.28
C MET A 60 -5.80 1.10 -0.89
N ARG A 61 -5.31 0.34 0.09
CA ARG A 61 -5.32 0.73 1.50
C ARG A 61 -3.94 0.58 2.09
N VAL A 62 -3.61 1.50 2.98
CA VAL A 62 -2.45 1.36 3.87
C VAL A 62 -2.99 1.01 5.25
N ARG A 63 -2.50 -0.10 5.81
CA ARG A 63 -2.89 -0.57 7.14
C ARG A 63 -1.67 -0.67 8.03
N ARG A 64 -1.89 -0.43 9.32
CA ARG A 64 -0.86 -0.60 10.33
C ARG A 64 -0.88 -2.03 10.85
N GLY A 65 0.27 -2.67 10.82
CA GLY A 65 0.47 -4.01 11.38
C GLY A 65 0.30 -5.12 10.38
N SER A 66 -0.90 -5.31 9.87
CA SER A 66 -1.22 -6.45 9.02
C SER A 66 -2.46 -6.17 8.16
N LEU A 67 -2.85 -7.16 7.36
CA LEU A 67 -4.07 -7.11 6.55
C LEU A 67 -5.33 -6.80 7.36
N THR A 68 -5.36 -7.18 8.63
CA THR A 68 -6.49 -6.92 9.53
C THR A 68 -6.24 -5.74 10.47
N GLY A 69 -5.16 -5.01 10.28
CA GLY A 69 -4.80 -3.89 11.12
C GLY A 69 -5.62 -2.64 10.85
N ALA A 70 -5.38 -1.61 11.65
CA ALA A 70 -6.08 -0.34 11.54
C ALA A 70 -5.86 0.29 10.17
N LEU A 71 -6.92 0.82 9.58
CA LEU A 71 -6.85 1.54 8.30
C LEU A 71 -6.21 2.91 8.53
N VAL A 72 -5.14 3.18 7.81
CA VAL A 72 -4.47 4.49 7.83
C VAL A 72 -5.05 5.39 6.75
N GLY A 73 -5.31 4.84 5.57
CA GLY A 73 -5.94 5.59 4.48
C GLY A 73 -6.16 4.73 3.25
N GLU A 74 -6.92 5.25 2.31
CA GLU A 74 -7.24 4.52 1.09
C GLU A 74 -7.44 5.44 -0.12
N ALA A 75 -7.29 4.86 -1.31
CA ALA A 75 -7.58 5.51 -2.58
C ALA A 75 -8.08 4.46 -3.58
N SER A 76 -8.89 4.89 -4.54
CA SER A 76 -9.44 4.01 -5.55
C SER A 76 -9.24 4.56 -6.94
N VAL A 77 -9.09 3.68 -7.91
CA VAL A 77 -9.08 4.02 -9.33
C VAL A 77 -9.96 3.04 -10.09
N THR A 78 -10.72 3.56 -11.05
CA THR A 78 -11.58 2.74 -11.90
C THR A 78 -10.96 2.61 -13.28
N GLN A 79 -10.81 1.38 -13.73
CA GLN A 79 -10.35 1.05 -15.07
C GLN A 79 -11.55 0.80 -15.98
N VAL A 80 -11.50 1.37 -17.18
CA VAL A 80 -12.53 1.12 -18.20
C VAL A 80 -12.20 -0.16 -18.98
N PRO A 81 -13.20 -0.79 -19.61
CA PRO A 81 -12.97 -1.97 -20.45
C PRO A 81 -11.90 -1.70 -21.51
N GLY A 82 -11.01 -2.66 -21.71
CA GLY A 82 -9.92 -2.57 -22.67
C GLY A 82 -8.65 -1.92 -22.16
N ALA A 83 -8.64 -1.39 -20.94
CA ALA A 83 -7.41 -0.86 -20.32
C ALA A 83 -6.47 -2.03 -20.01
N VAL A 84 -5.19 -1.85 -20.35
CA VAL A 84 -4.17 -2.89 -20.12
C VAL A 84 -3.73 -2.91 -18.68
N SER A 85 -3.53 -1.72 -18.11
CA SER A 85 -3.21 -1.58 -16.69
C SER A 85 -3.55 -0.17 -16.22
N ALA A 86 -3.71 -0.02 -14.92
CA ALA A 86 -3.82 1.29 -14.28
C ALA A 86 -2.85 1.36 -13.11
N THR A 87 -2.34 2.57 -12.87
CA THR A 87 -1.54 2.86 -11.70
C THR A 87 -2.43 3.53 -10.66
N CYS A 88 -2.46 2.96 -9.46
CA CYS A 88 -3.16 3.55 -8.33
C CYS A 88 -2.13 4.03 -7.31
N THR A 89 -2.32 5.25 -6.81
CA THR A 89 -1.45 5.85 -5.79
C THR A 89 -2.28 6.20 -4.58
N VAL A 90 -1.77 5.85 -3.40
CA VAL A 90 -2.35 6.27 -2.12
C VAL A 90 -1.27 6.97 -1.31
N ALA A 91 -1.60 8.17 -0.78
CA ALA A 91 -0.70 8.94 0.06
C ALA A 91 -1.39 9.23 1.39
N VAL A 92 -0.77 8.85 2.49
CA VAL A 92 -1.36 8.94 3.82
C VAL A 92 -0.31 9.33 4.85
N GLU A 93 -0.76 9.75 6.02
CA GLU A 93 0.09 10.09 7.16
C GLU A 93 -0.37 9.30 8.38
N ASP A 94 0.58 8.99 9.25
CA ASP A 94 0.30 8.31 10.51
C ASP A 94 1.31 8.71 11.57
N ASP A 95 0.88 8.66 12.84
CA ASP A 95 1.75 8.85 13.98
C ASP A 95 1.86 7.54 14.75
N TYR A 96 3.07 7.23 15.22
CA TYR A 96 3.28 6.06 16.04
C TYR A 96 3.99 6.42 17.34
N THR A 97 3.75 5.60 18.36
CA THR A 97 4.33 5.79 19.69
C THR A 97 5.27 4.64 20.04
N ALA A 98 6.09 4.86 21.05
CA ALA A 98 7.00 3.85 21.57
C ALA A 98 6.24 2.58 22.00
N GLY A 99 6.90 1.44 21.88
CA GLY A 99 6.38 0.16 22.35
C GLY A 99 6.49 -0.95 21.33
N ALA A 100 5.86 -0.81 20.18
CA ALA A 100 5.98 -1.76 19.10
C ALA A 100 6.34 -1.02 17.82
N PRO A 101 7.41 -1.42 17.12
CA PRO A 101 7.73 -0.84 15.82
C PRO A 101 6.56 -1.03 14.87
N PRO A 102 6.08 0.04 14.24
CA PRO A 102 4.97 -0.12 13.30
C PRO A 102 5.44 -0.85 12.05
N VAL A 103 4.59 -1.76 11.60
CA VAL A 103 4.68 -2.34 10.27
C VAL A 103 3.56 -1.71 9.48
N TYR A 104 3.81 -1.36 8.22
CA TYR A 104 2.76 -0.88 7.33
C TYR A 104 2.66 -1.80 6.14
N VAL A 105 1.44 -2.11 5.76
CA VAL A 105 1.15 -2.93 4.58
C VAL A 105 0.33 -2.12 3.60
N LEU A 106 0.64 -2.30 2.32
CA LEU A 106 -0.17 -1.81 1.22
C LEU A 106 -1.00 -2.97 0.71
N THR A 107 -2.30 -2.77 0.62
CA THR A 107 -3.22 -3.79 0.14
C THR A 107 -3.96 -3.31 -1.09
N ALA A 108 -4.45 -4.25 -1.87
CA ALA A 108 -5.29 -3.97 -3.03
C ALA A 108 -6.51 -4.88 -3.01
N THR A 109 -7.66 -4.32 -3.39
CA THR A 109 -8.93 -5.03 -3.49
C THR A 109 -9.56 -4.72 -4.83
N MET A 110 -10.02 -5.77 -5.53
CA MET A 110 -10.68 -5.63 -6.83
C MET A 110 -12.19 -5.66 -6.67
N ALA A 111 -12.87 -4.77 -7.37
CA ALA A 111 -14.32 -4.82 -7.53
C ALA A 111 -14.64 -4.88 -9.03
N GLY A 112 -15.69 -5.59 -9.40
CA GLY A 112 -16.09 -5.80 -10.78
C GLY A 112 -15.51 -7.05 -11.40
N ALA A 113 -14.23 -7.28 -11.27
CA ALA A 113 -13.55 -8.50 -11.73
C ALA A 113 -12.25 -8.67 -10.96
N ALA A 114 -11.69 -9.88 -10.99
CA ALA A 114 -10.36 -10.16 -10.47
C ALA A 114 -9.28 -9.49 -11.33
N GLY A 115 -8.07 -9.41 -10.81
CA GLY A 115 -6.95 -8.81 -11.53
C GLY A 115 -5.61 -9.32 -11.04
N THR A 116 -4.56 -8.67 -11.50
CA THR A 116 -3.17 -8.98 -11.13
C THR A 116 -2.43 -7.70 -10.83
N CYS A 117 -1.77 -7.64 -9.68
CA CYS A 117 -0.83 -6.57 -9.37
C CYS A 117 0.53 -6.98 -9.92
N THR A 118 1.04 -6.23 -10.89
CA THR A 118 2.31 -6.54 -11.55
C THR A 118 3.49 -5.87 -10.88
N GLN A 119 3.27 -4.74 -10.24
CA GLN A 119 4.28 -4.00 -9.49
C GLN A 119 3.61 -3.29 -8.33
N ALA A 120 4.30 -3.23 -7.21
CA ALA A 120 3.85 -2.44 -6.07
C ALA A 120 5.06 -1.88 -5.32
N ASP A 121 4.91 -0.70 -4.78
CA ASP A 121 5.88 -0.15 -3.84
C ASP A 121 5.17 0.57 -2.69
N LEU A 122 5.82 0.58 -1.56
CA LEU A 122 5.39 1.33 -0.38
C LEU A 122 6.61 2.05 0.17
N VAL A 123 6.53 3.35 0.24
CA VAL A 123 7.60 4.21 0.74
C VAL A 123 7.12 4.87 2.02
N ALA A 124 7.94 4.84 3.05
CA ALA A 124 7.68 5.51 4.32
C ALA A 124 8.79 6.52 4.58
N LEU A 125 8.40 7.75 4.86
CA LEU A 125 9.30 8.81 5.32
C LEU A 125 8.99 9.08 6.78
N VAL A 126 9.97 8.84 7.63
CA VAL A 126 9.85 9.02 9.08
C VAL A 126 10.57 10.30 9.48
N THR A 127 9.88 11.12 10.22
CA THR A 127 10.43 12.39 10.71
C THR A 127 10.40 12.48 12.22
#